data_748c4f912e3eeacaf4394c949cdd7069
#
_entry.id   748c4f912e3eeacaf4394c949cdd7069
#
_cell.length_a   1.000
_cell.length_b   1.000
_cell.length_c   1.000
_cell.angle_alpha   90.00
_cell.angle_beta   90.00
_cell.angle_gamma   90.00
#
_symmetry.space_group_name_H-M   'P 1'
#
loop_
_entity.id
_entity.type
_entity.pdbx_description
1 polymer ?
#
loop_
_entity_poly.entity_id
_entity_poly.type
_entity_poly.pdbx_seq_one_letter_code
_entity_poly.pdbx_strand_id
1 'polypeptide(L)'
;MGRKGRGVAKGRISRIGSYAIASSIKDPSCVSCTTFNILAPIYKRLNHEDPNYRESDVKDYWLDRNQRILDWLLCERSSIICLQEFWVGNEELVNIYDKRLCDAGYINFKLARTNNRGDGLLTAVHKDYFRIINHQELLFNDFGDRVAQLLHVELVAPIAQYRNNNVRQELLIVNTHLLFPHNSSLCLERLRQVYKILQYVESYQKENKLNPLPILLCGDWNGSKRGHVYKFLRSQGFVSSYDTAHLYTDADAHKWISHRNHRGNICGVDFIWLLNPNRYRKLLKTSWSEAVFGMFKYQLRRASLTEDDAFAFLKADSQGDYITYLGFCEALRHLNLIGHCNGLSAEEIQELWEQADIDGNGVLDYKEFKQRIWNASLSEQGVELREESCDDVVNGTEQTIGFSVKNAVLFPTEVEKGMWPEDYSLSDHARLTVVFSPVRMPCSRLTP
;
A
#
# COMPACT_ATOMS: atom_id res chain seq x y z
N MET A 1 0.48 -16.86 56.43
CA MET A 1 -0.65 -17.16 55.53
C MET A 1 -0.24 -16.77 54.11
N GLY A 2 -0.18 -17.77 53.24
CA GLY A 2 0.57 -17.72 52.00
C GLY A 2 -0.06 -16.89 50.90
N ARG A 3 0.74 -16.12 50.19
CA ARG A 3 0.45 -15.55 48.89
C ARG A 3 0.60 -16.63 47.82
N LYS A 4 -0.49 -17.06 47.25
CA LYS A 4 -0.51 -17.91 46.06
C LYS A 4 -0.06 -17.08 44.84
N GLY A 5 1.11 -17.42 44.27
CA GLY A 5 1.56 -16.93 42.97
C GLY A 5 0.63 -17.41 41.88
N ARG A 6 0.07 -16.49 41.07
CA ARG A 6 -0.63 -16.81 39.84
C ARG A 6 0.44 -17.17 38.77
N GLY A 7 0.45 -18.44 38.40
CA GLY A 7 1.27 -18.91 37.29
C GLY A 7 0.82 -18.27 35.98
N VAL A 8 1.77 -17.67 35.28
CA VAL A 8 1.60 -17.19 33.90
C VAL A 8 1.38 -18.41 33.02
N ALA A 9 0.19 -18.55 32.45
CA ALA A 9 -0.10 -19.56 31.47
C ALA A 9 0.73 -19.27 30.19
N LYS A 10 1.76 -20.08 29.95
CA LYS A 10 2.48 -20.09 28.69
C LYS A 10 1.53 -20.52 27.58
N GLY A 11 1.04 -19.55 26.79
CA GLY A 11 0.25 -19.80 25.60
C GLY A 11 0.99 -20.74 24.66
N ARG A 12 0.37 -21.88 24.35
CA ARG A 12 0.81 -22.77 23.28
C ARG A 12 0.67 -22.02 21.94
N ILE A 13 1.78 -21.44 21.46
CA ILE A 13 1.89 -20.91 20.09
C ILE A 13 1.54 -22.05 19.15
N SER A 14 0.58 -21.85 18.26
CA SER A 14 0.27 -22.83 17.22
C SER A 14 1.49 -22.94 16.29
N ARG A 15 2.28 -23.98 16.50
CA ARG A 15 3.55 -24.21 15.79
C ARG A 15 3.37 -24.48 14.28
N ILE A 16 2.17 -24.76 13.82
CA ILE A 16 1.92 -25.27 12.45
C ILE A 16 2.07 -24.15 11.39
N GLY A 17 1.56 -22.94 11.62
CA GLY A 17 1.71 -21.83 10.66
C GLY A 17 3.15 -21.31 10.54
N SER A 18 3.89 -21.31 11.64
CA SER A 18 5.29 -20.86 11.73
C SER A 18 6.28 -21.80 11.00
N TYR A 19 6.01 -23.11 10.99
CA TYR A 19 6.85 -24.09 10.28
C TYR A 19 6.71 -24.04 8.76
N ALA A 20 5.50 -23.79 8.25
CA ALA A 20 5.26 -23.72 6.81
C ALA A 20 5.93 -22.48 6.17
N ILE A 21 5.97 -21.35 6.87
CA ILE A 21 6.72 -20.17 6.44
C ILE A 21 8.22 -20.43 6.48
N ALA A 22 8.74 -20.93 7.60
CA ALA A 22 10.15 -21.17 7.78
C ALA A 22 10.74 -22.15 6.75
N SER A 23 9.93 -23.06 6.20
CA SER A 23 10.37 -23.97 5.13
C SER A 23 10.34 -23.31 3.75
N SER A 24 9.35 -22.47 3.44
CA SER A 24 9.25 -21.78 2.14
C SER A 24 10.17 -20.53 2.03
N ILE A 25 10.45 -19.87 3.15
CA ILE A 25 11.46 -18.77 3.18
C ILE A 25 12.87 -19.31 3.03
N LYS A 26 13.12 -20.56 3.42
CA LYS A 26 14.41 -21.23 3.27
C LYS A 26 14.69 -21.77 1.87
N ASP A 27 13.73 -21.70 0.96
CA ASP A 27 13.97 -22.04 -0.44
C ASP A 27 14.78 -20.91 -1.11
N PRO A 28 16.07 -21.15 -1.44
CA PRO A 28 16.93 -20.12 -2.02
C PRO A 28 16.47 -19.66 -3.40
N SER A 29 15.52 -20.36 -4.02
CA SER A 29 14.91 -19.98 -5.31
C SER A 29 13.76 -18.98 -5.16
N CYS A 30 13.30 -18.70 -3.93
CA CYS A 30 12.19 -17.81 -3.63
C CYS A 30 12.68 -16.48 -3.03
N VAL A 31 11.91 -15.43 -3.28
CA VAL A 31 12.08 -14.09 -2.68
C VAL A 31 10.99 -13.90 -1.64
N SER A 32 11.34 -13.45 -0.45
CA SER A 32 10.37 -13.11 0.60
C SER A 32 10.38 -11.64 0.91
N CYS A 33 9.20 -11.09 1.18
CA CYS A 33 9.01 -9.69 1.53
C CYS A 33 8.17 -9.58 2.79
N THR A 34 8.64 -8.80 3.76
CA THR A 34 7.91 -8.49 5.00
C THR A 34 7.62 -7.00 5.06
N THR A 35 6.37 -6.65 5.35
CA THR A 35 5.98 -5.29 5.75
C THR A 35 5.46 -5.28 7.18
N PHE A 36 5.88 -4.28 7.97
CA PHE A 36 5.48 -4.17 9.36
C PHE A 36 5.50 -2.71 9.85
N ASN A 37 4.34 -2.19 10.22
CA ASN A 37 4.26 -0.97 11.01
C ASN A 37 4.60 -1.33 12.46
N ILE A 38 5.74 -0.84 12.96
CA ILE A 38 6.31 -1.24 14.25
C ILE A 38 5.84 -0.39 15.43
N LEU A 39 4.91 0.53 15.21
CA LEU A 39 4.40 1.48 16.20
C LEU A 39 5.54 2.25 16.89
N ALA A 40 5.88 3.42 16.36
CA ALA A 40 6.96 4.23 16.91
C ALA A 40 6.79 4.50 18.40
N PRO A 41 7.86 4.42 19.22
CA PRO A 41 7.80 4.68 20.67
C PRO A 41 7.17 6.03 21.04
N ILE A 42 7.32 7.03 20.18
CA ILE A 42 6.71 8.36 20.33
C ILE A 42 5.19 8.37 20.17
N TYR A 43 4.59 7.30 19.62
CA TYR A 43 3.14 7.14 19.46
C TYR A 43 2.56 6.16 20.47
N LYS A 44 3.34 5.20 20.94
CA LYS A 44 2.89 4.20 21.90
C LYS A 44 2.72 4.83 23.29
N ARG A 45 1.47 4.87 23.78
CA ARG A 45 1.15 5.29 25.13
C ARG A 45 1.46 4.16 26.11
N LEU A 46 1.87 4.50 27.32
CA LEU A 46 2.12 3.53 28.39
C LEU A 46 0.98 3.46 29.39
N ASN A 47 0.10 4.48 29.41
CA ASN A 47 -1.03 4.56 30.33
C ASN A 47 -2.23 5.20 29.61
N HIS A 48 -3.42 4.69 29.86
CA HIS A 48 -4.68 5.29 29.41
C HIS A 48 -5.02 6.60 30.11
N GLU A 49 -4.65 6.71 31.39
CA GLU A 49 -4.98 7.87 32.21
C GLU A 49 -4.10 9.09 31.88
N ASP A 50 -2.86 8.86 31.45
CA ASP A 50 -1.95 9.92 30.99
C ASP A 50 -1.66 9.77 29.51
N PRO A 51 -2.37 10.53 28.64
CA PRO A 51 -2.15 10.47 27.21
C PRO A 51 -0.78 11.02 26.75
N ASN A 52 -0.03 11.70 27.62
CA ASN A 52 1.28 12.26 27.31
C ASN A 52 2.42 11.29 27.65
N TYR A 53 2.20 10.30 28.49
CA TYR A 53 3.23 9.33 28.88
C TYR A 53 3.44 8.31 27.77
N ARG A 54 4.60 8.41 27.14
CA ARG A 54 4.96 7.63 25.95
C ARG A 54 6.04 6.60 26.26
N GLU A 55 6.09 5.56 25.41
CA GLU A 55 7.16 4.56 25.49
C GLU A 55 8.55 5.19 25.23
N SER A 56 8.62 6.23 24.40
CA SER A 56 9.85 7.01 24.15
C SER A 56 10.47 7.60 25.43
N ASP A 57 9.67 7.82 26.46
CA ASP A 57 10.12 8.40 27.73
C ASP A 57 10.83 7.38 28.62
N VAL A 58 10.69 6.06 28.32
CA VAL A 58 11.24 4.96 29.13
C VAL A 58 12.14 4.06 28.27
N LYS A 59 13.44 4.27 28.41
CA LYS A 59 14.45 3.59 27.57
C LYS A 59 14.30 2.05 27.60
N ASP A 60 14.16 1.45 28.78
CA ASP A 60 14.09 0.00 28.93
C ASP A 60 12.92 -0.60 28.17
N TYR A 61 11.79 0.10 28.06
CA TYR A 61 10.60 -0.38 27.36
C TYR A 61 10.75 -0.35 25.86
N TRP A 62 11.15 0.81 25.28
CA TRP A 62 11.31 0.87 23.84
C TRP A 62 12.49 0.03 23.35
N LEU A 63 13.55 -0.09 24.17
CA LEU A 63 14.72 -0.91 23.83
C LEU A 63 14.35 -2.40 23.82
N ASP A 64 13.72 -2.95 24.87
CA ASP A 64 13.29 -4.35 24.92
C ASP A 64 12.35 -4.69 23.76
N ARG A 65 11.34 -3.86 23.53
CA ARG A 65 10.38 -4.09 22.46
C ARG A 65 11.03 -4.10 21.07
N ASN A 66 11.90 -3.14 20.79
CA ASN A 66 12.59 -3.08 19.50
C ASN A 66 13.62 -4.19 19.32
N GLN A 67 14.29 -4.63 20.40
CA GLN A 67 15.14 -5.82 20.33
C GLN A 67 14.33 -7.07 19.99
N ARG A 68 13.17 -7.25 20.59
CA ARG A 68 12.25 -8.36 20.27
C ARG A 68 11.72 -8.29 18.83
N ILE A 69 11.41 -7.08 18.32
CA ILE A 69 11.04 -6.89 16.91
C ILE A 69 12.19 -7.34 16.00
N LEU A 70 13.40 -6.88 16.25
CA LEU A 70 14.59 -7.28 15.49
C LEU A 70 14.86 -8.79 15.55
N ASP A 71 14.72 -9.40 16.73
CA ASP A 71 14.89 -10.86 16.88
C ASP A 71 13.91 -11.63 15.98
N TRP A 72 12.66 -11.19 15.90
CA TRP A 72 11.66 -11.78 15.02
C TRP A 72 12.02 -11.59 13.54
N LEU A 73 12.35 -10.38 13.12
CA LEU A 73 12.73 -10.07 11.73
C LEU A 73 13.95 -10.89 11.28
N LEU A 74 14.97 -10.98 12.13
CA LEU A 74 16.20 -11.72 11.85
C LEU A 74 16.01 -13.24 11.93
N CYS A 75 15.09 -13.73 12.76
CA CYS A 75 14.71 -15.14 12.78
C CYS A 75 13.97 -15.55 11.49
N GLU A 76 13.08 -14.70 11.00
CA GLU A 76 12.32 -14.92 9.77
C GLU A 76 13.19 -14.79 8.53
N ARG A 77 14.15 -13.83 8.51
CA ARG A 77 15.13 -13.62 7.45
C ARG A 77 14.51 -13.38 6.07
N SER A 78 13.48 -12.56 6.00
CA SER A 78 12.91 -12.16 4.71
C SER A 78 13.93 -11.44 3.85
N SER A 79 13.93 -11.71 2.54
CA SER A 79 14.87 -11.09 1.59
C SER A 79 14.68 -9.57 1.49
N ILE A 80 13.46 -9.10 1.76
CA ILE A 80 13.05 -7.68 1.77
C ILE A 80 12.30 -7.42 3.07
N ILE A 81 12.67 -6.34 3.78
CA ILE A 81 12.01 -5.87 5.00
C ILE A 81 11.62 -4.41 4.82
N CYS A 82 10.34 -4.09 4.96
CA CYS A 82 9.77 -2.75 4.86
C CYS A 82 9.12 -2.39 6.20
N LEU A 83 9.70 -1.45 6.94
CA LEU A 83 9.16 -1.00 8.22
C LEU A 83 8.54 0.38 8.08
N GLN A 84 7.43 0.59 8.79
CA GLN A 84 6.77 1.87 8.94
C GLN A 84 6.77 2.26 10.42
N GLU A 85 6.63 3.54 10.70
CA GLU A 85 6.79 4.12 12.04
C GLU A 85 8.14 3.77 12.70
N PHE A 86 9.18 3.67 11.89
CA PHE A 86 10.53 3.54 12.40
C PHE A 86 10.97 4.85 13.06
N TRP A 87 11.39 4.82 14.32
CA TRP A 87 11.77 6.02 15.08
C TRP A 87 13.14 6.55 14.64
N VAL A 88 13.17 7.23 13.51
CA VAL A 88 14.41 7.80 12.92
C VAL A 88 15.02 8.89 13.80
N GLY A 89 14.19 9.57 14.59
CA GLY A 89 14.64 10.64 15.50
C GLY A 89 15.44 10.18 16.71
N ASN A 90 15.64 8.87 16.90
CA ASN A 90 16.45 8.31 17.99
C ASN A 90 17.70 7.63 17.44
N GLU A 91 18.86 8.28 17.57
CA GLU A 91 20.13 7.80 17.03
C GLU A 91 20.54 6.44 17.62
N GLU A 92 20.30 6.20 18.91
CA GLU A 92 20.65 4.94 19.54
C GLU A 92 19.85 3.78 18.93
N LEU A 93 18.54 3.96 18.72
CA LEU A 93 17.70 2.95 18.07
C LEU A 93 18.13 2.72 16.62
N VAL A 94 18.40 3.79 15.89
CA VAL A 94 18.90 3.72 14.51
C VAL A 94 20.17 2.88 14.44
N ASN A 95 21.14 3.15 15.32
CA ASN A 95 22.41 2.43 15.37
C ASN A 95 22.24 0.93 15.71
N ILE A 96 21.29 0.58 16.59
CA ILE A 96 20.96 -0.81 16.91
C ILE A 96 20.44 -1.55 15.68
N TYR A 97 19.48 -0.94 14.96
CA TYR A 97 18.93 -1.54 13.73
C TYR A 97 20.00 -1.67 12.65
N ASP A 98 20.78 -0.60 12.41
CA ASP A 98 21.84 -0.60 11.40
C ASP A 98 22.84 -1.72 11.66
N LYS A 99 23.35 -1.80 12.88
CA LYS A 99 24.34 -2.83 13.25
C LYS A 99 23.76 -4.23 13.06
N ARG A 100 22.59 -4.50 13.64
CA ARG A 100 22.02 -5.86 13.63
C ARG A 100 21.60 -6.31 12.23
N LEU A 101 21.04 -5.42 11.42
CA LEU A 101 20.69 -5.72 10.03
C LEU A 101 21.95 -5.92 9.17
N CYS A 102 22.97 -5.05 9.32
CA CYS A 102 24.23 -5.18 8.61
C CYS A 102 24.96 -6.50 8.97
N ASP A 103 25.05 -6.83 10.26
CA ASP A 103 25.64 -8.07 10.74
C ASP A 103 24.92 -9.32 10.19
N ALA A 104 23.61 -9.21 9.94
CA ALA A 104 22.78 -10.25 9.33
C ALA A 104 22.81 -10.27 7.79
N GLY A 105 23.57 -9.38 7.15
CA GLY A 105 23.77 -9.35 5.70
C GLY A 105 22.81 -8.46 4.93
N TYR A 106 22.11 -7.54 5.60
CA TYR A 106 21.22 -6.58 4.93
C TYR A 106 21.94 -5.27 4.60
N ILE A 107 21.48 -4.64 3.51
CA ILE A 107 21.70 -3.24 3.20
C ILE A 107 20.40 -2.53 3.53
N ASN A 108 20.44 -1.45 4.32
CA ASN A 108 19.25 -0.76 4.77
C ASN A 108 19.26 0.72 4.40
N PHE A 109 18.07 1.27 4.18
CA PHE A 109 17.80 2.66 3.82
C PHE A 109 16.75 3.21 4.77
N LYS A 110 16.94 4.42 5.25
CA LYS A 110 16.04 5.09 6.18
C LYS A 110 15.58 6.40 5.55
N LEU A 111 14.32 6.75 5.77
CA LEU A 111 13.75 8.03 5.32
C LEU A 111 12.84 8.58 6.41
N ALA A 112 13.22 9.72 6.96
CA ALA A 112 12.41 10.42 7.94
C ALA A 112 11.19 11.05 7.25
N ARG A 113 10.06 11.11 7.95
CA ARG A 113 8.97 12.01 7.58
C ARG A 113 9.42 13.45 7.64
N THR A 114 8.85 14.29 6.78
CA THR A 114 9.15 15.73 6.77
C THR A 114 8.68 16.41 8.06
N ASN A 115 9.08 17.66 8.25
CA ASN A 115 8.69 18.50 9.39
C ASN A 115 8.99 17.88 10.78
N ASN A 116 10.11 17.16 10.90
CA ASN A 116 10.61 16.63 12.17
C ASN A 116 9.59 15.81 12.97
N ARG A 117 8.78 14.99 12.28
CA ARG A 117 7.78 14.12 12.93
C ARG A 117 8.41 13.06 13.83
N GLY A 118 9.69 12.74 13.65
CA GLY A 118 10.47 11.82 14.46
C GLY A 118 10.42 10.38 13.97
N ASP A 119 9.35 9.95 13.34
CA ASP A 119 9.22 8.63 12.70
C ASP A 119 9.52 8.69 11.20
N GLY A 120 9.58 7.53 10.58
CA GLY A 120 9.83 7.40 9.15
C GLY A 120 9.72 5.95 8.67
N LEU A 121 10.47 5.66 7.63
CA LEU A 121 10.53 4.37 6.97
C LEU A 121 11.93 3.77 7.12
N LEU A 122 12.00 2.44 7.20
CA LEU A 122 13.22 1.68 7.00
C LEU A 122 12.95 0.58 5.98
N THR A 123 13.77 0.52 4.93
CA THR A 123 13.75 -0.57 3.95
C THR A 123 15.08 -1.28 3.97
N ALA A 124 15.08 -2.60 4.14
CA ALA A 124 16.27 -3.41 4.12
C ALA A 124 16.14 -4.55 3.11
N VAL A 125 17.21 -4.81 2.36
CA VAL A 125 17.29 -5.91 1.40
C VAL A 125 18.54 -6.74 1.66
N HIS A 126 18.42 -8.06 1.56
CA HIS A 126 19.51 -8.96 1.84
C HIS A 126 20.47 -9.03 0.65
N LYS A 127 21.78 -8.79 0.89
CA LYS A 127 22.82 -8.71 -0.14
C LYS A 127 23.02 -9.99 -0.95
N ASP A 128 22.66 -11.15 -0.38
CA ASP A 128 22.75 -12.43 -1.09
C ASP A 128 21.63 -12.62 -2.12
N TYR A 129 20.57 -11.80 -2.04
CA TYR A 129 19.43 -11.83 -2.97
C TYR A 129 19.44 -10.67 -3.95
N PHE A 130 19.96 -9.50 -3.54
CA PHE A 130 19.80 -8.28 -4.32
C PHE A 130 21.09 -7.47 -4.42
N ARG A 131 21.31 -6.94 -5.60
CA ARG A 131 22.22 -5.84 -5.86
C ARG A 131 21.42 -4.55 -5.99
N ILE A 132 21.83 -3.51 -5.28
CA ILE A 132 21.21 -2.18 -5.40
C ILE A 132 21.66 -1.54 -6.71
N ILE A 133 20.70 -1.11 -7.52
CA ILE A 133 20.94 -0.30 -8.73
C ILE A 133 20.77 1.16 -8.36
N ASN A 134 19.66 1.51 -7.69
CA ASN A 134 19.37 2.88 -7.31
C ASN A 134 18.46 2.94 -6.07
N HIS A 135 18.50 4.06 -5.37
CA HIS A 135 17.62 4.40 -4.26
C HIS A 135 17.09 5.81 -4.44
N GLN A 136 15.80 6.01 -4.27
CA GLN A 136 15.13 7.29 -4.42
C GLN A 136 14.20 7.55 -3.25
N GLU A 137 14.06 8.83 -2.91
CA GLU A 137 13.21 9.32 -1.85
C GLU A 137 12.11 10.21 -2.45
N LEU A 138 10.86 9.90 -2.12
CA LEU A 138 9.72 10.68 -2.55
C LEU A 138 9.09 11.38 -1.35
N LEU A 139 9.24 12.69 -1.30
CA LEU A 139 8.63 13.55 -0.31
C LEU A 139 7.29 14.04 -0.88
N PHE A 140 6.18 13.72 -0.22
CA PHE A 140 4.86 14.13 -0.74
C PHE A 140 4.61 15.63 -0.55
N ASN A 141 5.28 16.26 0.45
CA ASN A 141 5.12 17.67 0.80
C ASN A 141 3.65 18.04 1.01
N ASP A 142 2.94 17.19 1.73
CA ASP A 142 1.51 17.28 1.98
C ASP A 142 1.22 17.50 3.48
N PHE A 143 -0.07 17.64 3.80
CA PHE A 143 -0.54 17.81 5.18
C PHE A 143 -0.08 16.70 6.13
N GLY A 144 0.10 15.49 5.60
CA GLY A 144 0.48 14.30 6.38
C GLY A 144 1.97 14.17 6.64
N ASP A 145 2.82 14.99 6.00
CA ASP A 145 4.30 14.87 6.05
C ASP A 145 4.79 13.47 5.66
N ARG A 146 3.99 12.77 4.84
CA ARG A 146 4.28 11.40 4.46
C ARG A 146 5.31 11.32 3.34
N VAL A 147 5.93 10.16 3.24
CA VAL A 147 7.04 9.91 2.32
C VAL A 147 6.95 8.49 1.75
N ALA A 148 7.67 8.23 0.67
CA ALA A 148 7.89 6.88 0.16
C ALA A 148 9.36 6.69 -0.22
N GLN A 149 9.86 5.46 -0.07
CA GLN A 149 11.17 5.03 -0.56
C GLN A 149 10.99 4.16 -1.78
N LEU A 150 11.75 4.39 -2.83
CA LEU A 150 11.84 3.53 -4.00
C LEU A 150 13.24 2.95 -4.09
N LEU A 151 13.33 1.62 -4.13
CA LEU A 151 14.57 0.90 -4.40
C LEU A 151 14.43 0.21 -5.76
N HIS A 152 15.40 0.45 -6.65
CA HIS A 152 15.62 -0.32 -7.85
C HIS A 152 16.71 -1.33 -7.59
N VAL A 153 16.40 -2.62 -7.70
CA VAL A 153 17.31 -3.70 -7.37
C VAL A 153 17.35 -4.74 -8.48
N GLU A 154 18.49 -5.42 -8.58
CA GLU A 154 18.67 -6.60 -9.41
C GLU A 154 18.75 -7.85 -8.54
N LEU A 155 18.07 -8.89 -8.95
CA LEU A 155 18.07 -10.19 -8.31
C LEU A 155 19.38 -10.94 -8.67
N VAL A 156 20.20 -11.24 -7.69
CA VAL A 156 21.52 -11.89 -7.87
C VAL A 156 21.60 -13.31 -7.32
N ALA A 157 20.62 -13.69 -6.51
CA ALA A 157 20.60 -14.96 -5.81
C ALA A 157 20.52 -16.16 -6.73
N PRO A 158 20.70 -17.38 -6.18
CA PRO A 158 20.97 -18.61 -6.90
C PRO A 158 19.81 -19.11 -7.76
N ILE A 159 19.02 -18.22 -8.28
CA ILE A 159 18.06 -18.47 -9.34
C ILE A 159 18.84 -18.74 -10.64
N ALA A 160 19.79 -19.69 -10.51
CA ALA A 160 20.68 -20.12 -11.58
C ALA A 160 19.91 -20.65 -12.81
N GLN A 161 18.62 -20.95 -12.67
CA GLN A 161 17.73 -21.34 -13.77
C GLN A 161 17.51 -20.22 -14.79
N TYR A 162 17.74 -18.95 -14.43
CA TYR A 162 17.50 -17.80 -15.31
C TYR A 162 18.79 -17.16 -15.86
N ARG A 163 19.97 -17.72 -15.58
CA ARG A 163 21.27 -17.21 -16.09
C ARG A 163 21.47 -17.29 -17.60
N ASN A 164 20.52 -17.82 -18.34
CA ASN A 164 20.58 -17.81 -19.82
C ASN A 164 20.12 -16.45 -20.38
N ASN A 165 21.06 -15.63 -20.51
CA ASN A 165 21.48 -14.65 -21.53
C ASN A 165 20.53 -13.52 -21.97
N ASN A 166 19.22 -13.44 -21.67
CA ASN A 166 18.40 -12.30 -22.13
C ASN A 166 17.20 -11.98 -21.23
N VAL A 167 17.17 -12.44 -19.97
CA VAL A 167 16.08 -12.13 -19.03
C VAL A 167 16.56 -11.08 -18.07
N ARG A 168 15.94 -9.89 -18.07
CA ARG A 168 16.19 -8.88 -17.04
C ARG A 168 15.69 -9.38 -15.70
N GLN A 169 16.51 -9.19 -14.66
CA GLN A 169 16.24 -9.65 -13.31
C GLN A 169 16.06 -8.48 -12.32
N GLU A 170 15.51 -7.39 -12.81
CA GLU A 170 15.32 -6.15 -12.06
C GLU A 170 13.91 -6.07 -11.49
N LEU A 171 13.75 -5.41 -10.34
CA LEU A 171 12.45 -5.08 -9.76
C LEU A 171 12.49 -3.74 -9.02
N LEU A 172 11.32 -3.10 -8.89
CA LEU A 172 11.14 -1.93 -8.06
C LEU A 172 10.44 -2.32 -6.76
N ILE A 173 10.96 -1.82 -5.65
CA ILE A 173 10.39 -1.98 -4.32
C ILE A 173 10.03 -0.59 -3.82
N VAL A 174 8.79 -0.38 -3.40
CA VAL A 174 8.35 0.87 -2.78
C VAL A 174 7.85 0.57 -1.38
N ASN A 175 8.39 1.29 -0.40
CA ASN A 175 7.93 1.28 0.98
C ASN A 175 7.27 2.62 1.30
N THR A 176 6.08 2.61 1.88
CA THR A 176 5.34 3.83 2.25
C THR A 176 4.47 3.62 3.49
N HIS A 177 4.08 4.73 4.09
CA HIS A 177 3.05 4.77 5.12
C HIS A 177 2.11 5.95 4.82
N LEU A 178 0.93 5.66 4.31
CA LEU A 178 -0.02 6.68 3.88
C LEU A 178 -0.69 7.40 5.07
N LEU A 179 -1.31 8.53 4.78
CA LEU A 179 -2.01 9.33 5.76
C LEU A 179 -3.15 8.56 6.44
N PHE A 180 -3.18 8.60 7.78
CA PHE A 180 -4.31 8.04 8.54
C PHE A 180 -5.57 8.90 8.34
N PRO A 181 -6.72 8.28 8.04
CA PRO A 181 -7.95 9.00 7.72
C PRO A 181 -8.69 9.44 9.00
N HIS A 182 -8.20 10.49 9.67
CA HIS A 182 -8.88 11.04 10.85
C HIS A 182 -10.32 11.50 10.56
N ASN A 183 -10.58 11.89 9.31
CA ASN A 183 -11.89 12.26 8.81
C ASN A 183 -12.05 11.89 7.31
N SER A 184 -13.25 12.03 6.77
CA SER A 184 -13.55 11.65 5.38
C SER A 184 -12.84 12.54 4.34
N SER A 185 -12.52 13.80 4.64
CA SER A 185 -11.83 14.70 3.71
C SER A 185 -10.40 14.25 3.42
N LEU A 186 -9.75 13.54 4.35
CA LEU A 186 -8.42 13.01 4.16
C LEU A 186 -8.36 11.75 3.26
N CYS A 187 -9.51 11.23 2.85
CA CYS A 187 -9.54 10.10 1.91
C CYS A 187 -9.03 10.52 0.53
N LEU A 188 -9.34 11.73 0.08
CA LEU A 188 -8.82 12.28 -1.18
C LEU A 188 -7.31 12.47 -1.11
N GLU A 189 -6.80 13.04 -0.03
CA GLU A 189 -5.36 13.25 0.17
C GLU A 189 -4.59 11.92 0.13
N ARG A 190 -5.10 10.89 0.79
CA ARG A 190 -4.50 9.55 0.75
C ARG A 190 -4.52 8.94 -0.66
N LEU A 191 -5.60 9.15 -1.43
CA LEU A 191 -5.65 8.73 -2.83
C LEU A 191 -4.62 9.48 -3.68
N ARG A 192 -4.45 10.79 -3.43
CA ARG A 192 -3.43 11.64 -4.08
C ARG A 192 -2.00 11.17 -3.75
N GLN A 193 -1.74 10.70 -2.53
CA GLN A 193 -0.44 10.10 -2.17
C GLN A 193 -0.14 8.88 -3.05
N VAL A 194 -1.13 7.99 -3.25
CA VAL A 194 -0.96 6.82 -4.13
C VAL A 194 -0.74 7.24 -5.58
N TYR A 195 -1.49 8.22 -6.07
CA TYR A 195 -1.30 8.77 -7.41
C TYR A 195 0.13 9.30 -7.61
N LYS A 196 0.64 10.09 -6.65
CA LYS A 196 2.03 10.59 -6.66
C LYS A 196 3.05 9.45 -6.69
N ILE A 197 2.87 8.39 -5.91
CA ILE A 197 3.74 7.21 -5.94
C ILE A 197 3.77 6.59 -7.34
N LEU A 198 2.61 6.34 -7.93
CA LEU A 198 2.52 5.69 -9.24
C LEU A 198 3.06 6.58 -10.36
N GLN A 199 2.78 7.88 -10.32
CA GLN A 199 3.34 8.87 -11.24
C GLN A 199 4.88 8.91 -11.15
N TYR A 200 5.41 8.88 -9.93
CA TYR A 200 6.86 8.86 -9.72
C TYR A 200 7.49 7.58 -10.27
N VAL A 201 6.87 6.43 -10.03
CA VAL A 201 7.33 5.13 -10.57
C VAL A 201 7.33 5.14 -12.09
N GLU A 202 6.28 5.67 -12.74
CA GLU A 202 6.21 5.81 -14.20
C GLU A 202 7.29 6.74 -14.75
N SER A 203 7.49 7.91 -14.12
CA SER A 203 8.55 8.86 -14.49
C SER A 203 9.93 8.23 -14.35
N TYR A 204 10.19 7.54 -13.23
CA TYR A 204 11.44 6.83 -12.99
C TYR A 204 11.73 5.77 -14.08
N GLN A 205 10.72 4.95 -14.40
CA GLN A 205 10.87 3.95 -15.48
C GLN A 205 11.16 4.60 -16.83
N LYS A 206 10.47 5.69 -17.17
CA LYS A 206 10.65 6.43 -18.42
C LYS A 206 12.03 7.08 -18.52
N GLU A 207 12.46 7.79 -17.46
CA GLU A 207 13.75 8.48 -17.39
C GLU A 207 14.93 7.51 -17.51
N ASN A 208 14.82 6.35 -16.89
CA ASN A 208 15.83 5.30 -16.91
C ASN A 208 15.66 4.32 -18.10
N LYS A 209 14.70 4.59 -19.01
CA LYS A 209 14.40 3.76 -20.19
C LYS A 209 14.21 2.28 -19.84
N LEU A 210 13.54 2.03 -18.72
CA LEU A 210 13.26 0.68 -18.25
C LEU A 210 12.09 0.08 -19.01
N ASN A 211 12.25 -1.15 -19.46
CA ASN A 211 11.11 -1.95 -19.89
C ASN A 211 10.22 -2.30 -18.70
N PRO A 212 8.96 -2.70 -18.92
CA PRO A 212 8.11 -3.18 -17.84
C PRO A 212 8.83 -4.22 -16.97
N LEU A 213 8.82 -4.00 -15.67
CA LEU A 213 9.45 -4.87 -14.68
C LEU A 213 8.51 -5.02 -13.47
N PRO A 214 8.66 -6.07 -12.66
CA PRO A 214 7.80 -6.27 -11.51
C PRO A 214 7.97 -5.14 -10.49
N ILE A 215 6.87 -4.77 -9.85
CA ILE A 215 6.82 -3.72 -8.82
C ILE A 215 6.17 -4.30 -7.56
N LEU A 216 6.86 -4.18 -6.43
CA LEU A 216 6.31 -4.45 -5.10
C LEU A 216 6.04 -3.12 -4.40
N LEU A 217 4.78 -2.87 -4.02
CA LEU A 217 4.44 -1.74 -3.17
C LEU A 217 4.09 -2.28 -1.78
N CYS A 218 4.85 -1.88 -0.77
CA CYS A 218 4.77 -2.39 0.59
C CYS A 218 4.41 -1.27 1.56
N GLY A 219 3.66 -1.59 2.61
CA GLY A 219 3.45 -0.61 3.67
C GLY A 219 2.10 -0.67 4.35
N ASP A 220 1.90 0.32 5.21
CA ASP A 220 0.63 0.66 5.82
C ASP A 220 -0.11 1.67 4.94
N TRP A 221 -1.14 1.19 4.27
CA TRP A 221 -1.94 1.99 3.31
C TRP A 221 -3.06 2.78 3.99
N ASN A 222 -3.27 2.58 5.28
CA ASN A 222 -4.32 3.22 6.06
C ASN A 222 -5.71 3.19 5.38
N GLY A 223 -5.92 2.19 4.51
CA GLY A 223 -7.09 2.01 3.68
C GLY A 223 -7.46 0.55 3.53
N SER A 224 -8.69 0.22 3.86
CA SER A 224 -9.19 -1.14 3.75
C SER A 224 -9.49 -1.56 2.32
N LYS A 225 -9.71 -2.85 2.10
CA LYS A 225 -10.08 -3.49 0.84
C LYS A 225 -11.34 -2.90 0.18
N ARG A 226 -12.24 -2.25 0.94
CA ARG A 226 -13.43 -1.57 0.41
C ARG A 226 -13.16 -0.10 0.03
N GLY A 227 -11.97 0.40 0.32
CA GLY A 227 -11.61 1.82 0.13
C GLY A 227 -11.20 2.15 -1.31
N HIS A 228 -11.18 3.46 -1.59
CA HIS A 228 -10.81 3.98 -2.92
C HIS A 228 -9.36 3.69 -3.30
N VAL A 229 -8.43 3.69 -2.34
CA VAL A 229 -7.03 3.34 -2.55
C VAL A 229 -6.88 1.91 -3.09
N TYR A 230 -7.56 0.95 -2.46
CA TYR A 230 -7.56 -0.45 -2.91
C TYR A 230 -8.04 -0.57 -4.34
N LYS A 231 -9.22 0.02 -4.64
CA LYS A 231 -9.81 -0.02 -5.97
C LYS A 231 -8.94 0.67 -7.03
N PHE A 232 -8.31 1.77 -6.66
CA PHE A 232 -7.39 2.50 -7.54
C PHE A 232 -6.16 1.66 -7.91
N LEU A 233 -5.52 1.01 -6.94
CA LEU A 233 -4.40 0.10 -7.21
C LEU A 233 -4.81 -1.10 -8.06
N ARG A 234 -6.00 -1.67 -7.80
CA ARG A 234 -6.56 -2.74 -8.63
C ARG A 234 -6.76 -2.30 -10.08
N SER A 235 -7.28 -1.09 -10.32
CA SER A 235 -7.46 -0.54 -11.68
C SER A 235 -6.13 -0.33 -12.42
N GLN A 236 -5.04 -0.21 -11.68
CA GLN A 236 -3.67 -0.12 -12.21
C GLN A 236 -2.97 -1.49 -12.34
N GLY A 237 -3.71 -2.58 -12.25
CA GLY A 237 -3.21 -3.93 -12.45
C GLY A 237 -2.51 -4.55 -11.23
N PHE A 238 -2.41 -3.84 -10.10
CA PHE A 238 -1.85 -4.39 -8.88
C PHE A 238 -2.77 -5.44 -8.26
N VAL A 239 -2.17 -6.48 -7.71
CA VAL A 239 -2.88 -7.50 -6.93
C VAL A 239 -2.37 -7.51 -5.49
N SER A 240 -3.28 -7.66 -4.53
CA SER A 240 -2.91 -7.91 -3.13
C SER A 240 -2.31 -9.31 -3.01
N SER A 241 -1.06 -9.40 -2.59
CA SER A 241 -0.37 -10.69 -2.48
C SER A 241 -1.00 -11.60 -1.42
N TYR A 242 -1.52 -11.03 -0.33
CA TYR A 242 -2.23 -11.79 0.69
C TYR A 242 -3.52 -12.41 0.14
N ASP A 243 -4.32 -11.61 -0.55
CA ASP A 243 -5.56 -12.08 -1.15
C ASP A 243 -5.30 -13.14 -2.24
N THR A 244 -4.27 -12.94 -3.04
CA THR A 244 -3.85 -13.92 -4.06
C THR A 244 -3.46 -15.26 -3.45
N ALA A 245 -2.68 -15.25 -2.36
CA ALA A 245 -2.26 -16.49 -1.68
C ALA A 245 -3.42 -17.27 -1.06
N HIS A 246 -4.45 -16.55 -0.61
CA HIS A 246 -5.62 -17.13 0.06
C HIS A 246 -6.84 -17.26 -0.82
N LEU A 247 -6.73 -16.93 -2.12
CA LEU A 247 -7.83 -16.92 -3.09
C LEU A 247 -9.04 -16.08 -2.62
N TYR A 248 -8.75 -14.94 -1.94
CA TYR A 248 -9.78 -14.04 -1.46
C TYR A 248 -10.22 -13.07 -2.55
N THR A 249 -11.51 -12.89 -2.64
CA THR A 249 -12.17 -11.91 -3.52
C THR A 249 -12.42 -10.60 -2.76
N ASP A 250 -12.93 -9.58 -3.43
CA ASP A 250 -13.26 -8.30 -2.80
C ASP A 250 -14.38 -8.41 -1.77
N ALA A 251 -15.25 -9.43 -1.88
CA ALA A 251 -16.26 -9.74 -0.88
C ALA A 251 -15.63 -10.19 0.48
N ASP A 252 -14.41 -10.67 0.46
CA ASP A 252 -13.71 -11.26 1.60
C ASP A 252 -12.95 -10.24 2.46
N ALA A 253 -13.29 -8.95 2.36
CA ALA A 253 -12.62 -7.86 3.09
C ALA A 253 -12.61 -8.00 4.62
N HIS A 254 -13.46 -8.86 5.17
CA HIS A 254 -13.57 -9.14 6.60
C HIS A 254 -12.75 -10.35 7.06
N LYS A 255 -12.16 -11.11 6.13
CA LYS A 255 -11.50 -12.39 6.45
C LYS A 255 -10.12 -12.24 7.05
N TRP A 256 -9.51 -11.07 6.96
CA TRP A 256 -8.23 -10.82 7.58
C TRP A 256 -8.14 -9.40 8.13
N ILE A 257 -7.36 -9.26 9.19
CA ILE A 257 -7.21 -8.03 9.96
C ILE A 257 -5.73 -7.89 10.27
N SER A 258 -5.15 -6.73 9.91
CA SER A 258 -3.76 -6.44 10.21
C SER A 258 -3.57 -5.36 11.26
N HIS A 259 -4.63 -4.60 11.59
CA HIS A 259 -4.53 -3.48 12.51
C HIS A 259 -5.76 -3.38 13.44
N ARG A 260 -5.50 -3.03 14.69
CA ARG A 260 -6.51 -2.67 15.68
C ARG A 260 -6.17 -1.29 16.26
N ASN A 261 -7.00 -0.30 16.02
CA ASN A 261 -6.76 1.04 16.54
C ASN A 261 -7.11 1.16 18.03
N HIS A 262 -6.73 2.30 18.65
CA HIS A 262 -6.99 2.62 20.05
C HIS A 262 -8.48 2.64 20.47
N ARG A 263 -9.41 2.65 19.51
CA ARG A 263 -10.87 2.57 19.73
C ARG A 263 -11.39 1.15 19.58
N GLY A 264 -10.52 0.17 19.36
CA GLY A 264 -10.89 -1.21 19.13
C GLY A 264 -11.39 -1.52 17.71
N ASN A 265 -11.41 -0.54 16.80
CA ASN A 265 -11.76 -0.81 15.41
C ASN A 265 -10.67 -1.64 14.73
N ILE A 266 -11.10 -2.63 13.95
CA ILE A 266 -10.25 -3.60 13.29
C ILE A 266 -10.38 -3.50 11.78
N CYS A 267 -9.25 -3.58 11.06
CA CYS A 267 -9.21 -3.58 9.59
C CYS A 267 -7.91 -4.18 9.05
N GLY A 268 -7.94 -4.60 7.79
CA GLY A 268 -6.74 -4.91 7.01
C GLY A 268 -6.27 -3.64 6.31
N VAL A 269 -5.10 -3.12 6.68
CA VAL A 269 -4.52 -1.88 6.12
C VAL A 269 -3.09 -2.06 5.63
N ASP A 270 -2.43 -3.13 6.04
CA ASP A 270 -1.06 -3.46 5.64
C ASP A 270 -1.08 -4.37 4.41
N PHE A 271 -0.45 -3.93 3.33
CA PHE A 271 -0.46 -4.67 2.06
C PHE A 271 0.95 -4.78 1.48
N ILE A 272 1.19 -5.90 0.80
CA ILE A 272 2.22 -6.05 -0.20
C ILE A 272 1.51 -6.25 -1.54
N TRP A 273 1.56 -5.23 -2.38
CA TRP A 273 0.98 -5.22 -3.71
C TRP A 273 2.00 -5.69 -4.73
N LEU A 274 1.58 -6.50 -5.66
CA LEU A 274 2.39 -6.97 -6.78
C LEU A 274 1.79 -6.48 -8.09
N LEU A 275 2.62 -5.85 -8.92
CA LEU A 275 2.36 -5.63 -10.34
C LEU A 275 3.37 -6.42 -11.16
N ASN A 276 2.92 -7.34 -11.96
CA ASN A 276 3.75 -8.06 -12.91
C ASN A 276 3.85 -7.34 -14.26
N PRO A 277 4.94 -7.48 -15.01
CA PRO A 277 5.19 -6.76 -16.25
C PRO A 277 4.22 -7.10 -17.41
N ASN A 278 3.52 -8.22 -17.33
CA ASN A 278 2.52 -8.66 -18.32
C ASN A 278 1.10 -8.13 -18.03
N ARG A 279 0.91 -7.32 -16.99
CA ARG A 279 -0.41 -6.81 -16.63
C ARG A 279 -0.77 -5.56 -17.42
N TYR A 280 -2.00 -5.54 -17.90
CA TYR A 280 -2.57 -4.33 -18.51
C TYR A 280 -2.76 -3.23 -17.45
N ARG A 281 -2.45 -2.00 -17.84
CA ARG A 281 -2.64 -0.81 -17.02
C ARG A 281 -3.44 0.22 -17.79
N LYS A 282 -4.45 0.78 -17.15
CA LYS A 282 -5.11 1.99 -17.67
C LYS A 282 -4.16 3.17 -17.59
N LEU A 283 -4.38 4.20 -18.42
CA LEU A 283 -3.69 5.47 -18.23
C LEU A 283 -3.93 5.97 -16.80
N LEU A 284 -2.84 6.36 -16.13
CA LEU A 284 -2.89 6.74 -14.73
C LEU A 284 -3.86 7.89 -14.46
N LYS A 285 -3.89 8.89 -15.37
CA LYS A 285 -4.81 10.03 -15.31
C LYS A 285 -6.28 9.59 -15.39
N THR A 286 -6.61 8.64 -16.27
CA THR A 286 -7.97 8.09 -16.39
C THR A 286 -8.39 7.36 -15.12
N SER A 287 -7.54 6.51 -14.56
CA SER A 287 -7.82 5.82 -13.30
C SER A 287 -7.97 6.78 -12.11
N TRP A 288 -7.20 7.87 -12.09
CA TRP A 288 -7.34 8.93 -11.10
C TRP A 288 -8.74 9.56 -11.16
N SER A 289 -9.16 10.01 -12.33
CA SER A 289 -10.48 10.61 -12.54
C SER A 289 -11.62 9.65 -12.16
N GLU A 290 -11.53 8.37 -12.57
CA GLU A 290 -12.49 7.34 -12.18
C GLU A 290 -12.55 7.14 -10.65
N ALA A 291 -11.40 7.19 -9.97
CA ALA A 291 -11.35 7.05 -8.52
C ALA A 291 -11.99 8.25 -7.80
N VAL A 292 -11.75 9.47 -8.31
CA VAL A 292 -12.35 10.69 -7.76
C VAL A 292 -13.85 10.70 -8.01
N PHE A 293 -14.33 10.35 -9.21
CA PHE A 293 -15.76 10.17 -9.49
C PHE A 293 -16.39 9.10 -8.59
N GLY A 294 -15.67 8.01 -8.30
CA GLY A 294 -16.10 7.01 -7.34
C GLY A 294 -16.28 7.56 -5.92
N MET A 295 -15.39 8.47 -5.49
CA MET A 295 -15.54 9.19 -4.21
C MET A 295 -16.73 10.15 -4.25
N PHE A 296 -16.90 10.87 -5.34
CA PHE A 296 -18.03 11.78 -5.57
C PHE A 296 -19.36 11.03 -5.46
N LYS A 297 -19.50 9.95 -6.22
CA LYS A 297 -20.66 9.05 -6.15
C LYS A 297 -20.91 8.51 -4.74
N TYR A 298 -19.85 8.12 -4.02
CA TYR A 298 -19.99 7.65 -2.64
C TYR A 298 -20.61 8.74 -1.74
N GLN A 299 -20.18 10.00 -1.87
CA GLN A 299 -20.71 11.10 -1.09
C GLN A 299 -22.18 11.39 -1.45
N LEU A 300 -22.54 11.38 -2.75
CA LEU A 300 -23.93 11.52 -3.20
C LEU A 300 -24.83 10.44 -2.59
N ARG A 301 -24.40 9.18 -2.63
CA ARG A 301 -25.14 8.07 -2.02
C ARG A 301 -25.22 8.17 -0.49
N ARG A 302 -24.17 8.65 0.15
CA ARG A 302 -24.18 8.90 1.60
C ARG A 302 -25.16 9.99 1.99
N ALA A 303 -25.41 10.95 1.11
CA ALA A 303 -26.49 11.94 1.24
C ALA A 303 -27.88 11.37 0.90
N SER A 304 -27.98 10.05 0.66
CA SER A 304 -29.23 9.34 0.31
C SER A 304 -29.85 9.77 -1.02
N LEU A 305 -29.08 10.37 -1.93
CA LEU A 305 -29.55 10.74 -3.24
C LEU A 305 -29.66 9.53 -4.17
N THR A 306 -30.78 9.44 -4.89
CA THR A 306 -30.94 8.53 -6.04
C THR A 306 -30.16 9.05 -7.25
N GLU A 307 -30.15 8.31 -8.36
CA GLU A 307 -29.52 8.76 -9.62
C GLU A 307 -30.12 10.08 -10.11
N ASP A 308 -31.45 10.15 -10.15
CA ASP A 308 -32.19 11.33 -10.62
C ASP A 308 -32.05 12.52 -9.65
N ASP A 309 -32.09 12.27 -8.34
CA ASP A 309 -31.87 13.31 -7.33
C ASP A 309 -30.43 13.86 -7.39
N ALA A 310 -29.45 13.00 -7.66
CA ALA A 310 -28.06 13.41 -7.80
C ALA A 310 -27.87 14.27 -9.06
N PHE A 311 -28.47 13.90 -10.18
CA PHE A 311 -28.46 14.73 -11.39
C PHE A 311 -29.12 16.08 -11.15
N ALA A 312 -30.31 16.11 -10.54
CA ALA A 312 -30.97 17.33 -10.15
C ALA A 312 -30.14 18.20 -9.19
N PHE A 313 -29.47 17.59 -8.23
CA PHE A 313 -28.57 18.27 -7.31
C PHE A 313 -27.38 18.93 -8.02
N LEU A 314 -26.77 18.25 -9.01
CA LEU A 314 -25.66 18.80 -9.77
C LEU A 314 -26.12 19.88 -10.78
N LYS A 315 -27.34 19.77 -11.28
CA LYS A 315 -27.97 20.75 -12.18
C LYS A 315 -28.15 22.10 -11.48
N ALA A 316 -28.35 22.09 -10.17
CA ALA A 316 -28.57 23.25 -9.34
C ALA A 316 -29.72 24.14 -9.95
N ASP A 317 -29.44 25.41 -10.19
CA ASP A 317 -30.43 26.37 -10.69
C ASP A 317 -30.43 26.51 -12.24
N SER A 318 -29.77 25.55 -12.96
CA SER A 318 -29.81 25.63 -14.43
C SER A 318 -31.22 25.37 -14.95
N GLN A 319 -31.71 26.25 -15.83
CA GLN A 319 -33.03 26.10 -16.46
C GLN A 319 -33.08 25.03 -17.56
N GLY A 320 -31.93 24.46 -17.93
CA GLY A 320 -31.78 23.39 -18.93
C GLY A 320 -31.77 22.00 -18.34
N ASP A 321 -31.81 20.97 -19.17
CA ASP A 321 -31.66 19.56 -18.78
C ASP A 321 -30.20 19.11 -18.83
N TYR A 322 -29.30 19.94 -18.32
CA TYR A 322 -27.86 19.69 -18.30
C TYR A 322 -27.20 20.29 -17.04
N ILE A 323 -26.05 19.78 -16.69
CA ILE A 323 -25.21 20.28 -15.61
C ILE A 323 -24.22 21.26 -16.23
N THR A 324 -24.09 22.45 -15.65
CA THR A 324 -23.06 23.44 -16.01
C THR A 324 -21.79 23.21 -15.21
N TYR A 325 -20.66 23.73 -15.68
CA TYR A 325 -19.41 23.70 -14.91
C TYR A 325 -19.56 24.34 -13.52
N LEU A 326 -20.34 25.43 -13.43
CA LEU A 326 -20.59 26.07 -12.13
C LEU A 326 -21.42 25.17 -11.21
N GLY A 327 -22.47 24.52 -11.70
CA GLY A 327 -23.27 23.57 -10.93
C GLY A 327 -22.44 22.38 -10.45
N PHE A 328 -21.56 21.87 -11.32
CA PHE A 328 -20.60 20.83 -10.95
C PHE A 328 -19.66 21.27 -9.81
N CYS A 329 -19.05 22.46 -9.90
CA CYS A 329 -18.20 23.01 -8.85
C CYS A 329 -18.97 23.24 -7.53
N GLU A 330 -20.22 23.71 -7.59
CA GLU A 330 -21.04 23.89 -6.40
C GLU A 330 -21.36 22.56 -5.72
N ALA A 331 -21.72 21.54 -6.48
CA ALA A 331 -21.93 20.20 -5.96
C ALA A 331 -20.67 19.63 -5.27
N LEU A 332 -19.48 19.79 -5.88
CA LEU A 332 -18.21 19.42 -5.25
C LEU A 332 -17.98 20.15 -3.93
N ARG A 333 -18.34 21.43 -3.85
CA ARG A 333 -18.22 22.24 -2.62
C ARG A 333 -19.16 21.73 -1.53
N HIS A 334 -20.43 21.50 -1.84
CA HIS A 334 -21.42 20.96 -0.91
C HIS A 334 -21.03 19.58 -0.38
N LEU A 335 -20.35 18.78 -1.18
CA LEU A 335 -19.85 17.46 -0.77
C LEU A 335 -18.47 17.53 -0.10
N ASN A 336 -17.96 18.72 0.17
CA ASN A 336 -16.67 18.94 0.84
C ASN A 336 -15.50 18.30 0.11
N LEU A 337 -15.51 18.33 -1.22
CA LEU A 337 -14.41 17.89 -2.08
C LEU A 337 -13.52 19.06 -2.52
N ILE A 338 -14.01 20.30 -2.40
CA ILE A 338 -13.29 21.55 -2.71
C ILE A 338 -13.52 22.59 -1.60
N GLY A 339 -12.77 23.71 -1.67
CA GLY A 339 -12.93 24.82 -0.73
C GLY A 339 -12.14 24.69 0.58
N HIS A 340 -11.26 23.72 0.68
CA HIS A 340 -10.34 23.54 1.81
C HIS A 340 -8.95 23.07 1.32
N CYS A 341 -7.93 23.16 2.17
CA CYS A 341 -6.54 22.91 1.80
C CYS A 341 -6.25 21.50 1.24
N ASN A 342 -7.05 20.51 1.60
CA ASN A 342 -6.91 19.12 1.12
C ASN A 342 -7.95 18.77 0.03
N GLY A 343 -8.70 19.76 -0.48
CA GLY A 343 -9.66 19.57 -1.56
C GLY A 343 -9.00 19.45 -2.95
N LEU A 344 -9.81 19.24 -3.96
CA LEU A 344 -9.34 19.27 -5.35
C LEU A 344 -8.88 20.68 -5.73
N SER A 345 -7.78 20.78 -6.45
CA SER A 345 -7.29 22.03 -7.02
C SER A 345 -8.14 22.44 -8.21
N ALA A 346 -7.98 23.69 -8.67
CA ALA A 346 -8.68 24.19 -9.86
C ALA A 346 -8.33 23.35 -11.10
N GLU A 347 -7.06 22.97 -11.25
CA GLU A 347 -6.59 22.13 -12.35
C GLU A 347 -7.19 20.73 -12.28
N GLU A 348 -7.24 20.11 -11.09
CA GLU A 348 -7.87 18.80 -10.90
C GLU A 348 -9.38 18.84 -11.21
N ILE A 349 -10.09 19.92 -10.85
CA ILE A 349 -11.51 20.11 -11.17
C ILE A 349 -11.71 20.25 -12.68
N GLN A 350 -10.88 21.05 -13.33
CA GLN A 350 -10.93 21.24 -14.77
C GLN A 350 -10.70 19.91 -15.52
N GLU A 351 -9.71 19.14 -15.09
CA GLU A 351 -9.43 17.81 -15.67
C GLU A 351 -10.58 16.83 -15.47
N LEU A 352 -11.24 16.85 -14.30
CA LEU A 352 -12.43 16.02 -14.05
C LEU A 352 -13.59 16.42 -14.95
N TRP A 353 -13.80 17.73 -15.13
CA TRP A 353 -14.83 18.26 -16.03
C TRP A 353 -14.60 17.77 -17.46
N GLU A 354 -13.40 17.96 -18.00
CA GLU A 354 -13.02 17.51 -19.35
C GLU A 354 -13.17 16.00 -19.55
N GLN A 355 -12.99 15.21 -18.48
CA GLN A 355 -13.23 13.78 -18.52
C GLN A 355 -14.72 13.40 -18.46
N ALA A 356 -15.55 14.27 -17.87
CA ALA A 356 -16.98 14.05 -17.77
C ALA A 356 -17.73 14.52 -19.02
N ASP A 357 -17.34 15.68 -19.58
CA ASP A 357 -17.83 16.26 -20.84
C ASP A 357 -17.22 15.48 -22.03
N ILE A 358 -17.92 14.44 -22.47
CA ILE A 358 -17.38 13.48 -23.46
C ILE A 358 -17.36 14.08 -24.86
N ASP A 359 -18.39 14.86 -25.20
CA ASP A 359 -18.52 15.47 -26.53
C ASP A 359 -17.90 16.87 -26.62
N GLY A 360 -17.44 17.44 -25.50
CA GLY A 360 -16.75 18.73 -25.43
C GLY A 360 -17.66 19.93 -25.68
N ASN A 361 -18.95 19.78 -25.43
CA ASN A 361 -19.93 20.86 -25.68
C ASN A 361 -20.04 21.88 -24.52
N GLY A 362 -19.31 21.66 -23.41
CA GLY A 362 -19.23 22.56 -22.25
C GLY A 362 -20.35 22.40 -21.24
N VAL A 363 -21.17 21.36 -21.36
CA VAL A 363 -22.20 20.97 -20.39
C VAL A 363 -22.20 19.45 -20.23
N LEU A 364 -22.75 18.93 -19.13
CA LEU A 364 -22.96 17.48 -18.97
C LEU A 364 -24.45 17.17 -19.11
N ASP A 365 -24.78 16.36 -20.10
CA ASP A 365 -26.11 15.79 -20.22
C ASP A 365 -26.31 14.61 -19.22
N TYR A 366 -27.55 14.12 -19.14
CA TYR A 366 -27.87 12.99 -18.24
C TYR A 366 -27.09 11.71 -18.58
N LYS A 367 -26.82 11.48 -19.87
CA LYS A 367 -26.07 10.29 -20.33
C LYS A 367 -24.60 10.35 -19.91
N GLU A 368 -23.98 11.51 -20.06
CA GLU A 368 -22.60 11.75 -19.62
C GLU A 368 -22.45 11.67 -18.10
N PHE A 369 -23.36 12.34 -17.37
CA PHE A 369 -23.44 12.20 -15.91
C PHE A 369 -23.57 10.73 -15.49
N LYS A 370 -24.51 10.00 -16.08
CA LYS A 370 -24.72 8.59 -15.79
C LYS A 370 -23.48 7.75 -16.10
N GLN A 371 -22.87 7.96 -17.26
CA GLN A 371 -21.74 7.17 -17.71
C GLN A 371 -20.47 7.46 -16.90
N ARG A 372 -20.16 8.73 -16.64
CA ARG A 372 -18.89 9.17 -16.07
C ARG A 372 -18.93 9.34 -14.55
N ILE A 373 -20.04 9.78 -14.00
CA ILE A 373 -20.14 10.07 -12.56
C ILE A 373 -20.91 8.96 -11.84
N TRP A 374 -22.12 8.65 -12.29
CA TRP A 374 -22.97 7.72 -11.56
C TRP A 374 -22.58 6.24 -11.74
N ASN A 375 -22.27 5.84 -12.96
CA ASN A 375 -21.77 4.48 -13.26
C ASN A 375 -20.26 4.38 -13.22
N ALA A 376 -19.54 5.45 -12.83
CA ALA A 376 -18.12 5.35 -12.57
C ALA A 376 -17.88 4.23 -11.56
N SER A 377 -17.57 3.07 -12.06
CA SER A 377 -16.98 1.99 -11.31
C SER A 377 -15.54 1.90 -11.78
N LEU A 378 -14.62 1.87 -10.85
CA LEU A 378 -13.31 1.31 -11.09
C LEU A 378 -13.58 -0.15 -11.49
N SER A 379 -13.92 -0.37 -12.77
CA SER A 379 -14.39 -1.66 -13.24
C SER A 379 -13.23 -2.65 -13.13
N GLU A 380 -13.42 -3.68 -12.34
CA GLU A 380 -12.56 -4.84 -12.28
C GLU A 380 -12.57 -5.65 -13.60
N GLN A 381 -13.40 -5.26 -14.56
CA GLN A 381 -13.61 -5.90 -15.86
C GLN A 381 -12.46 -5.69 -16.87
N GLY A 382 -11.24 -5.45 -16.40
CA GLY A 382 -10.02 -5.41 -17.22
C GLY A 382 -9.00 -6.48 -16.87
N VAL A 383 -9.29 -7.35 -15.91
CA VAL A 383 -8.36 -8.39 -15.43
C VAL A 383 -8.88 -9.79 -15.79
N GLU A 384 -9.63 -9.94 -16.86
CA GLU A 384 -9.65 -11.26 -17.50
C GLU A 384 -8.27 -11.48 -18.11
N LEU A 385 -7.55 -12.40 -17.47
CA LEU A 385 -6.45 -13.11 -18.09
C LEU A 385 -6.94 -13.56 -19.47
N ARG A 386 -6.47 -12.95 -20.56
CA ARG A 386 -6.26 -13.77 -21.73
C ARG A 386 -5.17 -14.76 -21.31
N GLU A 387 -5.60 -15.91 -20.86
CA GLU A 387 -4.82 -17.12 -20.95
C GLU A 387 -4.64 -17.35 -22.47
N GLU A 388 -3.69 -16.66 -23.06
CA GLU A 388 -3.14 -17.08 -24.33
C GLU A 388 -2.50 -18.41 -24.04
N SER A 389 -3.13 -19.43 -24.59
CA SER A 389 -2.59 -20.78 -24.65
C SER A 389 -1.10 -20.71 -25.01
N CYS A 390 -0.28 -21.47 -24.28
CA CYS A 390 1.19 -21.50 -24.35
C CYS A 390 1.79 -21.92 -25.71
N ASP A 391 1.05 -21.92 -26.81
CA ASP A 391 1.49 -22.52 -28.07
C ASP A 391 1.93 -21.56 -29.18
N ASP A 392 1.79 -20.23 -28.99
CA ASP A 392 2.35 -19.26 -29.94
C ASP A 392 3.59 -18.59 -29.36
N VAL A 393 4.73 -19.27 -29.45
CA VAL A 393 6.07 -18.68 -29.30
C VAL A 393 6.28 -17.71 -30.46
N VAL A 394 5.85 -16.47 -30.30
CA VAL A 394 6.25 -15.37 -31.19
C VAL A 394 7.72 -15.09 -30.91
N ASN A 395 8.58 -15.58 -31.81
CA ASN A 395 10.01 -15.29 -31.83
C ASN A 395 10.23 -13.76 -31.84
N GLY A 396 10.71 -13.19 -30.70
CA GLY A 396 11.15 -11.81 -30.63
C GLY A 396 10.62 -10.96 -29.47
N THR A 397 9.77 -11.46 -28.59
CA THR A 397 9.36 -10.73 -27.39
C THR A 397 10.44 -10.77 -26.32
N GLU A 398 10.89 -9.59 -25.88
CA GLU A 398 11.83 -9.45 -24.76
C GLU A 398 11.21 -10.08 -23.50
N GLN A 399 11.97 -10.92 -22.80
CA GLN A 399 11.51 -11.58 -21.59
C GLN A 399 12.10 -10.92 -20.35
N THR A 400 11.32 -10.84 -19.30
CA THR A 400 11.70 -10.34 -17.99
C THR A 400 11.25 -11.31 -16.90
N ILE A 401 11.70 -11.08 -15.68
CA ILE A 401 11.13 -11.77 -14.54
C ILE A 401 9.77 -11.17 -14.16
N GLY A 402 8.91 -12.01 -13.63
CA GLY A 402 7.75 -11.64 -12.82
C GLY A 402 7.74 -12.49 -11.56
N PHE A 403 6.67 -12.41 -10.80
CA PHE A 403 6.53 -13.16 -9.55
C PHE A 403 5.18 -13.87 -9.47
N SER A 404 5.21 -15.12 -9.01
CA SER A 404 4.05 -15.88 -8.57
C SER A 404 4.02 -15.88 -7.04
N VAL A 405 2.89 -15.54 -6.45
CA VAL A 405 2.70 -15.61 -4.99
C VAL A 405 2.58 -17.07 -4.57
N LYS A 406 3.49 -17.51 -3.68
CA LYS A 406 3.51 -18.89 -3.16
C LYS A 406 2.81 -19.01 -1.83
N ASN A 407 3.02 -18.05 -0.96
CA ASN A 407 2.46 -18.04 0.39
C ASN A 407 2.38 -16.63 0.94
N ALA A 408 1.43 -16.36 1.82
CA ALA A 408 1.34 -15.11 2.55
C ALA A 408 0.81 -15.37 3.96
N VAL A 409 1.38 -14.72 4.96
CA VAL A 409 1.03 -14.94 6.36
C VAL A 409 1.03 -13.62 7.11
N LEU A 410 0.03 -13.47 7.99
CA LEU A 410 -0.02 -12.44 9.03
C LEU A 410 0.46 -13.05 10.35
N PHE A 411 1.27 -12.30 11.09
CA PHE A 411 1.66 -12.69 12.43
C PHE A 411 1.60 -11.49 13.39
N PRO A 412 0.85 -11.60 14.49
CA PRO A 412 -0.06 -12.70 14.81
C PRO A 412 -1.15 -12.88 13.74
N THR A 413 -1.70 -14.06 13.61
CA THR A 413 -2.78 -14.37 12.64
C THR A 413 -4.04 -13.55 12.89
N GLU A 414 -4.25 -13.13 14.12
CA GLU A 414 -5.20 -12.11 14.54
C GLU A 414 -4.45 -11.07 15.36
N VAL A 415 -4.74 -9.79 15.15
CA VAL A 415 -4.20 -8.72 16.00
C VAL A 415 -4.59 -8.95 17.45
N GLU A 416 -3.69 -8.61 18.36
CA GLU A 416 -3.88 -8.83 19.80
C GLU A 416 -5.20 -8.22 20.27
N LYS A 417 -5.90 -8.96 21.11
CA LYS A 417 -7.14 -8.52 21.77
C LYS A 417 -6.75 -8.02 23.13
N GLY A 418 -7.16 -6.82 23.49
CA GLY A 418 -6.87 -6.27 24.78
C GLY A 418 -7.02 -4.75 24.80
N MET A 419 -6.58 -4.16 25.88
CA MET A 419 -6.54 -2.71 26.04
C MET A 419 -5.32 -2.16 25.30
N TRP A 420 -5.54 -1.26 24.35
CA TRP A 420 -4.45 -0.50 23.77
C TRP A 420 -4.02 0.61 24.74
N PRO A 421 -2.73 0.88 24.97
CA PRO A 421 -1.56 0.19 24.40
C PRO A 421 -1.01 -0.97 25.25
N GLU A 422 -1.54 -1.21 26.45
CA GLU A 422 -0.91 -2.02 27.50
C GLU A 422 -0.81 -3.50 27.10
N ASP A 423 -1.82 -4.01 26.41
CA ASP A 423 -1.90 -5.42 26.03
C ASP A 423 -1.24 -5.72 24.68
N TYR A 424 -0.68 -4.71 23.98
CA TYR A 424 0.03 -4.93 22.72
C TYR A 424 1.51 -5.23 22.96
N SER A 425 1.95 -6.43 22.57
CA SER A 425 3.28 -6.89 22.90
C SER A 425 4.38 -6.28 22.01
N LEU A 426 4.14 -6.13 20.72
CA LEU A 426 5.10 -5.57 19.76
C LEU A 426 4.55 -4.35 19.02
N SER A 427 3.36 -4.45 18.45
CA SER A 427 2.70 -3.39 17.68
C SER A 427 1.18 -3.59 17.70
N ASP A 428 0.43 -2.53 17.41
CA ASP A 428 -1.00 -2.57 17.09
C ASP A 428 -1.28 -3.07 15.66
N HIS A 429 -0.23 -3.38 14.90
CA HIS A 429 -0.29 -4.02 13.59
C HIS A 429 0.24 -5.45 13.63
N ALA A 430 -0.31 -6.30 12.76
CA ALA A 430 0.27 -7.60 12.44
C ALA A 430 1.31 -7.44 11.33
N ARG A 431 2.40 -8.18 11.44
CA ARG A 431 3.42 -8.29 10.39
C ARG A 431 2.90 -9.14 9.25
N LEU A 432 2.97 -8.63 8.01
CA LEU A 432 2.63 -9.36 6.79
C LEU A 432 3.91 -9.83 6.10
N THR A 433 4.02 -11.13 5.86
CA THR A 433 5.13 -11.73 5.10
C THR A 433 4.58 -12.51 3.91
N VAL A 434 5.16 -12.27 2.73
CA VAL A 434 4.81 -12.93 1.48
C VAL A 434 6.04 -13.58 0.87
N VAL A 435 5.86 -14.79 0.34
CA VAL A 435 6.88 -15.54 -0.40
C VAL A 435 6.50 -15.59 -1.88
N PHE A 436 7.43 -15.18 -2.72
CA PHE A 436 7.30 -15.11 -4.16
C PHE A 436 8.26 -16.09 -4.84
N SER A 437 7.77 -16.76 -5.87
CA SER A 437 8.61 -17.51 -6.81
C SER A 437 8.83 -16.67 -8.06
N PRO A 438 10.06 -16.35 -8.45
CA PRO A 438 10.32 -15.74 -9.73
C PRO A 438 9.87 -16.65 -10.87
N VAL A 439 9.29 -16.06 -11.90
CA VAL A 439 8.81 -16.73 -13.11
C VAL A 439 9.20 -15.90 -14.32
N ARG A 440 9.41 -16.53 -15.49
CA ARG A 440 9.62 -15.82 -16.74
C ARG A 440 8.29 -15.29 -17.25
N MET A 441 8.29 -14.06 -17.72
CA MET A 441 7.13 -13.40 -18.32
C MET A 441 7.50 -12.64 -19.57
N PRO A 442 6.63 -12.59 -20.58
CA PRO A 442 6.79 -11.67 -21.69
C PRO A 442 6.62 -10.23 -21.21
N CYS A 443 7.43 -9.31 -21.74
CA CYS A 443 7.17 -7.88 -21.57
C CYS A 443 5.98 -7.50 -22.47
N SER A 444 4.86 -7.11 -21.88
CA SER A 444 3.83 -6.40 -22.62
C SER A 444 4.39 -5.02 -22.99
N ARG A 445 4.54 -4.72 -24.28
CA ARG A 445 4.80 -3.35 -24.69
C ARG A 445 3.57 -2.52 -24.26
N LEU A 446 3.80 -1.49 -23.45
CA LEU A 446 2.78 -0.46 -23.25
C LEU A 446 2.49 0.10 -24.64
N THR A 447 1.34 -0.22 -25.20
CA THR A 447 0.84 0.51 -26.38
C THR A 447 0.52 1.93 -25.90
N PRO A 448 1.03 2.95 -26.59
CA PRO A 448 0.84 4.36 -26.21
C PRO A 448 -0.63 4.77 -26.19
#